data_7ad0c8592b1c1a6d48bef0d3650dcb42
#
_entry.id   7ad0c8592b1c1a6d48bef0d3650dcb42
#
_cell.length_a   1.000
_cell.length_b   1.000
_cell.length_c   1.000
_cell.angle_alpha   90.00
_cell.angle_beta   90.00
_cell.angle_gamma   90.00
#
_symmetry.space_group_name_H-M   'P 1'
#
loop_
_entity.id
_entity.type
_entity.pdbx_description
1 polymer ?
#
loop_
_entity_poly.entity_id
_entity_poly.type
_entity_poly.pdbx_seq_one_letter_code
_entity_poly.pdbx_strand_id
1 'polypeptide(L)'
;DCIDKYEMQVCDDHNKLTLEEDLCNLAVENIFTVLSNISQNNFALSKQNNEASTYCKKIIKRDSLVNFEMSSDEIYNKFRAYYEWPGIAFEHKNTIVKIKGMYVLDKNNTCLKNEIFKFDKSLLTAKTSDKTIVITHLQFPNKNIISSKDAFNSYKEFFIK
;
A
#
# COMPACT_ATOMS: atom_id res chain seq x y z
N ASP A 1 -19.12 -9.53 22.90
CA ASP A 1 -18.35 -10.73 23.26
C ASP A 1 -18.03 -11.53 21.99
N CYS A 2 -16.90 -12.24 21.96
CA CYS A 2 -16.49 -13.12 20.88
C CYS A 2 -16.79 -14.58 21.24
N ILE A 3 -17.24 -15.36 20.26
CA ILE A 3 -17.41 -16.82 20.39
C ILE A 3 -16.09 -17.52 20.07
N ASP A 4 -15.42 -17.07 19.01
CA ASP A 4 -14.14 -17.63 18.59
C ASP A 4 -13.27 -16.57 17.89
N LYS A 5 -11.99 -16.85 17.72
CA LYS A 5 -11.01 -15.94 17.10
C LYS A 5 -9.97 -16.74 16.33
N TYR A 6 -9.80 -16.38 15.07
CA TYR A 6 -8.78 -16.96 14.19
C TYR A 6 -7.81 -15.87 13.76
N GLU A 7 -6.55 -16.18 13.73
CA GLU A 7 -5.49 -15.22 13.40
C GLU A 7 -4.65 -15.72 12.25
N MET A 8 -4.19 -14.80 11.42
CA MET A 8 -3.21 -15.06 10.37
C MET A 8 -2.11 -14.01 10.39
N GLN A 9 -0.95 -14.37 9.91
CA GLN A 9 0.16 -13.42 9.77
C GLN A 9 -0.01 -12.58 8.51
N VAL A 10 0.12 -11.26 8.64
CA VAL A 10 0.20 -10.35 7.50
C VAL A 10 1.64 -10.28 7.01
N CYS A 11 1.92 -10.79 5.81
CA CYS A 11 3.24 -10.81 5.20
C CYS A 11 3.52 -9.53 4.38
N ASP A 12 4.79 -9.29 4.03
CA ASP A 12 5.20 -8.09 3.32
C ASP A 12 4.70 -8.02 1.87
N ASP A 13 4.37 -9.14 1.26
CA ASP A 13 3.81 -9.26 -0.08
C ASP A 13 2.28 -9.12 -0.13
N HIS A 14 1.60 -9.17 1.03
CA HIS A 14 0.16 -8.92 1.08
C HIS A 14 -0.16 -7.48 0.66
N ASN A 15 -1.11 -7.35 -0.26
CA ASN A 15 -1.84 -6.13 -0.53
C ASN A 15 -3.30 -6.28 -0.07
N LYS A 16 -4.10 -5.23 -0.24
CA LYS A 16 -5.52 -5.26 0.18
C LYS A 16 -6.28 -6.47 -0.37
N LEU A 17 -6.12 -6.80 -1.66
CA LEU A 17 -6.89 -7.89 -2.29
C LEU A 17 -6.44 -9.27 -1.79
N THR A 18 -5.14 -9.52 -1.77
CA THR A 18 -4.61 -10.82 -1.32
C THR A 18 -4.90 -11.06 0.16
N LEU A 19 -4.80 -10.04 1.00
CA LEU A 19 -5.16 -10.15 2.41
C LEU A 19 -6.67 -10.39 2.60
N GLU A 20 -7.52 -9.74 1.81
CA GLU A 20 -8.97 -9.94 1.85
C GLU A 20 -9.33 -11.38 1.43
N GLU A 21 -8.68 -11.92 0.40
CA GLU A 21 -8.85 -13.29 -0.06
C GLU A 21 -8.44 -14.30 1.03
N ASP A 22 -7.27 -14.12 1.63
CA ASP A 22 -6.78 -15.02 2.68
C ASP A 22 -7.66 -14.99 3.94
N LEU A 23 -8.14 -13.80 4.33
CA LEU A 23 -9.09 -13.68 5.44
C LEU A 23 -10.44 -14.34 5.12
N CYS A 24 -10.92 -14.23 3.88
CA CYS A 24 -12.14 -14.93 3.45
C CYS A 24 -11.96 -16.46 3.50
N ASN A 25 -10.82 -16.98 3.03
CA ASN A 25 -10.51 -18.40 3.09
C ASN A 25 -10.46 -18.89 4.55
N LEU A 26 -9.78 -18.17 5.43
CA LEU A 26 -9.73 -18.47 6.87
C LEU A 26 -11.14 -18.51 7.49
N ALA A 27 -12.01 -17.59 7.11
CA ALA A 27 -13.39 -17.56 7.58
C ALA A 27 -14.18 -18.76 7.06
N VAL A 28 -14.07 -19.10 5.77
CA VAL A 28 -14.75 -20.25 5.15
C VAL A 28 -14.34 -21.57 5.79
N GLU A 29 -13.06 -21.76 6.05
CA GLU A 29 -12.52 -22.97 6.69
C GLU A 29 -13.10 -23.21 8.10
N ASN A 30 -13.43 -22.16 8.83
CA ASN A 30 -13.79 -22.25 10.25
C ASN A 30 -15.28 -22.06 10.52
N ILE A 31 -16.05 -21.42 9.62
CA ILE A 31 -17.43 -21.02 9.89
C ILE A 31 -18.37 -22.20 10.25
N PHE A 32 -18.22 -23.34 9.58
CA PHE A 32 -19.05 -24.52 9.87
C PHE A 32 -18.79 -25.09 11.26
N THR A 33 -17.54 -25.11 11.72
CA THR A 33 -17.17 -25.54 13.06
C THR A 33 -17.80 -24.62 14.11
N VAL A 34 -17.70 -23.31 13.92
CA VAL A 34 -18.29 -22.31 14.81
C VAL A 34 -19.82 -22.47 14.89
N LEU A 35 -20.49 -22.59 13.72
CA LEU A 35 -21.95 -22.79 13.68
C LEU A 35 -22.38 -24.11 14.33
N SER A 36 -21.62 -25.19 14.15
CA SER A 36 -21.88 -26.48 14.81
C SER A 36 -21.79 -26.38 16.33
N ASN A 37 -20.72 -25.72 16.83
CA ASN A 37 -20.54 -25.48 18.25
C ASN A 37 -21.69 -24.65 18.84
N ILE A 38 -22.14 -23.61 18.14
CA ILE A 38 -23.29 -22.81 18.56
C ILE A 38 -24.55 -23.67 18.63
N SER A 39 -24.83 -24.49 17.60
CA SER A 39 -26.03 -25.34 17.54
C SER A 39 -26.08 -26.38 18.63
N GLN A 40 -24.91 -26.86 19.08
CA GLN A 40 -24.76 -27.83 20.16
C GLN A 40 -24.62 -27.18 21.55
N ASN A 41 -24.72 -25.84 21.61
CA ASN A 41 -24.49 -25.06 22.84
C ASN A 41 -23.11 -25.32 23.46
N ASN A 42 -22.12 -25.63 22.62
CA ASN A 42 -20.71 -25.94 22.99
C ASN A 42 -19.81 -24.76 22.64
N PHE A 43 -20.00 -23.63 23.29
CA PHE A 43 -19.16 -22.45 23.12
C PHE A 43 -19.06 -21.67 24.43
N ALA A 44 -17.99 -20.88 24.57
CA ALA A 44 -17.84 -19.93 25.66
C ALA A 44 -17.70 -18.52 25.09
N LEU A 45 -18.34 -17.55 25.76
CA LEU A 45 -18.20 -16.14 25.37
C LEU A 45 -16.93 -15.54 26.02
N SER A 46 -16.06 -15.00 25.21
CA SER A 46 -14.93 -14.20 25.67
C SER A 46 -15.25 -12.70 25.59
N LYS A 47 -15.04 -11.97 26.67
CA LYS A 47 -15.30 -10.53 26.73
C LYS A 47 -14.22 -9.75 25.98
N GLN A 48 -14.64 -8.87 25.08
CA GLN A 48 -13.71 -7.96 24.40
C GLN A 48 -13.23 -6.84 25.35
N ASN A 49 -11.97 -6.45 25.19
CA ASN A 49 -11.42 -5.30 25.92
C ASN A 49 -11.79 -4.00 25.21
N ASN A 50 -12.78 -3.28 25.73
CA ASN A 50 -13.24 -2.02 25.15
C ASN A 50 -12.20 -0.90 25.25
N GLU A 51 -11.28 -0.96 26.24
CA GLU A 51 -10.22 0.05 26.38
C GLU A 51 -9.16 -0.07 25.29
N ALA A 52 -9.01 -1.27 24.71
CA ALA A 52 -8.10 -1.54 23.58
C ALA A 52 -8.76 -1.29 22.20
N SER A 53 -9.99 -0.78 22.16
CA SER A 53 -10.69 -0.54 20.90
C SER A 53 -10.02 0.56 20.09
N THR A 54 -9.86 0.32 18.78
CA THR A 54 -9.35 1.31 17.81
C THR A 54 -10.41 1.64 16.77
N TYR A 55 -10.39 2.88 16.29
CA TYR A 55 -11.34 3.34 15.30
C TYR A 55 -10.61 3.81 14.04
N CYS A 56 -11.09 3.39 12.88
CA CYS A 56 -10.62 3.91 11.60
C CYS A 56 -11.69 4.79 10.95
N LYS A 57 -11.24 5.81 10.21
CA LYS A 57 -12.11 6.66 9.40
C LYS A 57 -12.35 6.01 8.03
N LYS A 58 -13.44 6.41 7.38
CA LYS A 58 -13.65 6.05 5.98
C LYS A 58 -12.53 6.61 5.11
N ILE A 59 -11.93 5.76 4.29
CA ILE A 59 -10.88 6.15 3.34
C ILE A 59 -11.48 7.09 2.29
N ILE A 60 -10.79 8.19 2.00
CA ILE A 60 -11.16 9.16 0.97
C ILE A 60 -10.01 9.35 -0.04
N LYS A 61 -10.29 9.91 -1.21
CA LYS A 61 -9.26 10.10 -2.26
C LYS A 61 -8.03 10.88 -1.79
N ARG A 62 -8.21 11.84 -0.87
CA ARG A 62 -7.08 12.63 -0.33
C ARG A 62 -6.07 11.78 0.44
N ASP A 63 -6.50 10.67 1.02
CA ASP A 63 -5.62 9.76 1.77
C ASP A 63 -4.60 9.08 0.85
N SER A 64 -4.85 9.05 -0.47
CA SER A 64 -3.94 8.52 -1.48
C SER A 64 -2.66 9.33 -1.65
N LEU A 65 -2.66 10.60 -1.25
CA LEU A 65 -1.50 11.47 -1.46
C LEU A 65 -0.35 11.05 -0.54
N VAL A 66 0.81 10.88 -1.15
CA VAL A 66 2.09 10.68 -0.46
C VAL A 66 3.03 11.80 -0.81
N ASN A 67 3.95 12.10 0.09
CA ASN A 67 5.10 12.95 -0.17
C ASN A 67 6.37 12.14 0.11
N PHE A 68 7.49 12.57 -0.43
CA PHE A 68 8.76 11.85 -0.32
C PHE A 68 9.57 12.22 0.94
N GLU A 69 9.00 13.00 1.84
CA GLU A 69 9.49 13.18 3.21
C GLU A 69 9.05 12.02 4.12
N MET A 70 8.06 11.26 3.71
CA MET A 70 7.67 9.99 4.35
C MET A 70 8.79 8.95 4.18
N SER A 71 8.82 7.96 5.08
CA SER A 71 9.71 6.81 4.93
C SER A 71 9.28 5.91 3.75
N SER A 72 10.23 5.15 3.24
CA SER A 72 9.94 4.17 2.18
C SER A 72 8.91 3.14 2.61
N ASP A 73 8.97 2.71 3.87
CA ASP A 73 8.05 1.73 4.44
C ASP A 73 6.63 2.31 4.60
N GLU A 74 6.49 3.57 5.01
CA GLU A 74 5.19 4.26 5.06
C GLU A 74 4.56 4.37 3.67
N ILE A 75 5.32 4.75 2.65
CA ILE A 75 4.84 4.85 1.27
C ILE A 75 4.46 3.46 0.75
N TYR A 76 5.30 2.44 0.99
CA TYR A 76 5.03 1.08 0.55
C TYR A 76 3.81 0.47 1.25
N ASN A 77 3.66 0.68 2.56
CA ASN A 77 2.49 0.24 3.30
C ASN A 77 1.20 0.91 2.80
N LYS A 78 1.24 2.21 2.47
CA LYS A 78 0.11 2.87 1.81
C LYS A 78 -0.16 2.28 0.42
N PHE A 79 0.86 1.96 -0.36
CA PHE A 79 0.72 1.34 -1.68
C PHE A 79 -0.01 -0.01 -1.59
N ARG A 80 0.37 -0.86 -0.63
CA ARG A 80 -0.28 -2.16 -0.39
C ARG A 80 -1.71 -2.00 0.13
N ALA A 81 -1.90 -1.16 1.15
CA ALA A 81 -3.18 -0.97 1.82
C ALA A 81 -4.24 -0.32 0.92
N TYR A 82 -3.82 0.58 0.02
CA TYR A 82 -4.72 1.29 -0.90
C TYR A 82 -4.72 0.67 -2.30
N TYR A 83 -4.25 -0.56 -2.44
CA TYR A 83 -4.21 -1.26 -3.71
C TYR A 83 -5.57 -1.17 -4.42
N GLU A 84 -5.54 -0.87 -5.73
CA GLU A 84 -6.66 -0.52 -6.59
C GLU A 84 -7.36 0.79 -6.22
N TRP A 85 -7.91 0.92 -5.04
CA TRP A 85 -8.63 2.12 -4.63
C TRP A 85 -8.29 2.51 -3.18
N PRO A 86 -7.98 3.80 -2.96
CA PRO A 86 -7.85 4.88 -3.94
C PRO A 86 -6.56 4.82 -4.77
N GLY A 87 -5.67 3.86 -4.50
CA GLY A 87 -4.30 3.82 -4.94
C GLY A 87 -3.44 4.83 -4.19
N ILE A 88 -2.19 5.05 -4.61
CA ILE A 88 -1.38 6.17 -4.11
C ILE A 88 -0.96 7.10 -5.25
N ALA A 89 -0.76 8.36 -4.91
CA ALA A 89 -0.37 9.40 -5.85
C ALA A 89 0.54 10.43 -5.17
N PHE A 90 1.37 11.09 -5.93
CA PHE A 90 2.14 12.25 -5.49
C PHE A 90 1.88 13.46 -6.37
N GLU A 91 2.10 14.63 -5.84
CA GLU A 91 2.05 15.87 -6.59
C GLU A 91 3.46 16.29 -7.01
N HIS A 92 3.64 16.60 -8.30
CA HIS A 92 4.87 17.15 -8.84
C HIS A 92 4.53 18.20 -9.90
N LYS A 93 5.10 19.39 -9.78
CA LYS A 93 4.84 20.52 -10.72
C LYS A 93 3.34 20.73 -10.97
N ASN A 94 2.54 20.82 -9.92
CA ASN A 94 1.07 20.98 -9.96
C ASN A 94 0.34 19.87 -10.72
N THR A 95 0.95 18.70 -10.85
CA THR A 95 0.34 17.53 -11.49
C THR A 95 0.30 16.37 -10.54
N ILE A 96 -0.88 15.75 -10.37
CA ILE A 96 -1.05 14.56 -9.54
C ILE A 96 -0.75 13.34 -10.40
N VAL A 97 0.30 12.60 -10.06
CA VAL A 97 0.73 11.38 -10.74
C VAL A 97 0.47 10.18 -9.84
N LYS A 98 -0.28 9.20 -10.32
CA LYS A 98 -0.54 7.95 -9.58
C LYS A 98 0.63 6.98 -9.74
N ILE A 99 1.01 6.32 -8.64
CA ILE A 99 1.94 5.19 -8.63
C ILE A 99 1.12 3.91 -8.83
N LYS A 100 1.45 3.15 -9.86
CA LYS A 100 0.76 1.91 -10.23
C LYS A 100 1.62 0.66 -10.03
N GLY A 101 2.91 0.84 -9.81
CA GLY A 101 3.84 -0.21 -9.47
C GLY A 101 5.08 0.39 -8.84
N MET A 102 5.56 -0.21 -7.75
CA MET A 102 6.76 0.23 -7.05
C MET A 102 7.37 -0.89 -6.22
N TYR A 103 8.61 -0.69 -5.83
CA TYR A 103 9.30 -1.46 -4.79
C TYR A 103 10.35 -0.60 -4.09
N VAL A 104 10.77 -1.03 -2.91
CA VAL A 104 11.79 -0.36 -2.11
C VAL A 104 13.17 -0.91 -2.45
N LEU A 105 14.16 -0.03 -2.61
CA LEU A 105 15.57 -0.41 -2.70
C LEU A 105 16.22 -0.28 -1.31
N ASP A 106 16.86 -1.34 -0.84
CA ASP A 106 17.65 -1.36 0.39
C ASP A 106 19.00 -0.62 0.28
N LYS A 107 19.08 0.38 -0.60
CA LYS A 107 20.26 1.23 -0.73
C LYS A 107 20.03 2.55 -0.02
N ASN A 108 20.91 2.86 0.92
CA ASN A 108 20.98 4.21 1.51
C ASN A 108 21.08 5.26 0.41
N ASN A 109 20.38 6.35 0.58
CA ASN A 109 20.30 7.44 -0.37
C ASN A 109 21.68 7.99 -0.73
N THR A 110 22.19 7.67 -1.93
CA THR A 110 23.42 8.22 -2.49
C THR A 110 23.17 9.43 -3.41
N CYS A 111 21.95 9.94 -3.48
CA CYS A 111 21.58 11.06 -4.35
C CYS A 111 22.01 12.41 -3.75
N LEU A 112 22.39 13.35 -4.63
CA LEU A 112 22.68 14.74 -4.30
C LEU A 112 21.51 15.39 -3.56
N LYS A 113 21.79 16.27 -2.61
CA LYS A 113 20.85 16.77 -1.59
C LYS A 113 19.55 17.42 -2.09
N ASN A 114 19.41 17.74 -3.38
CA ASN A 114 18.29 18.54 -3.89
C ASN A 114 17.39 17.87 -4.94
N GLU A 115 17.66 16.62 -5.34
CA GLU A 115 16.86 15.94 -6.37
C GLU A 115 16.02 14.83 -5.74
N ILE A 116 14.69 14.97 -5.81
CA ILE A 116 13.75 13.93 -5.35
C ILE A 116 13.74 12.78 -6.35
N PHE A 117 13.68 13.08 -7.66
CA PHE A 117 13.54 12.09 -8.72
C PHE A 117 14.83 11.94 -9.53
N LYS A 118 15.13 10.72 -9.91
CA LYS A 118 16.24 10.37 -10.81
C LYS A 118 15.83 9.19 -11.70
N PHE A 119 16.34 9.14 -12.93
CA PHE A 119 16.28 7.94 -13.74
C PHE A 119 17.62 7.18 -13.67
N ASP A 120 17.54 5.93 -13.21
CA ASP A 120 18.66 4.98 -13.26
C ASP A 120 18.33 3.90 -14.30
N LYS A 121 19.08 3.84 -15.41
CA LYS A 121 18.84 2.90 -16.53
C LYS A 121 17.37 2.85 -16.99
N SER A 122 16.74 4.00 -17.13
CA SER A 122 15.31 4.16 -17.47
C SER A 122 14.32 3.76 -16.37
N LEU A 123 14.76 3.45 -15.17
CA LEU A 123 13.90 3.27 -13.99
C LEU A 123 13.78 4.60 -13.25
N LEU A 124 12.55 5.02 -13.00
CA LEU A 124 12.27 6.21 -12.21
C LEU A 124 12.45 5.87 -10.73
N THR A 125 13.41 6.51 -10.10
CA THR A 125 13.65 6.39 -8.67
C THR A 125 13.23 7.67 -7.96
N ALA A 126 12.71 7.54 -6.75
CA ALA A 126 12.39 8.66 -5.89
C ALA A 126 13.06 8.46 -4.52
N LYS A 127 13.70 9.53 -4.04
CA LYS A 127 14.32 9.56 -2.73
C LYS A 127 13.26 9.80 -1.67
N THR A 128 13.25 8.98 -0.62
CA THR A 128 12.41 9.15 0.57
C THR A 128 13.25 9.67 1.75
N SER A 129 12.67 9.79 2.93
CA SER A 129 13.41 10.25 4.12
C SER A 129 14.55 9.29 4.53
N ASP A 130 14.42 8.01 4.23
CA ASP A 130 15.34 6.93 4.66
C ASP A 130 16.02 6.21 3.49
N LYS A 131 15.26 5.73 2.52
CA LYS A 131 15.73 4.89 1.42
C LYS A 131 15.37 5.49 0.06
N THR A 132 15.45 4.66 -0.97
CA THR A 132 15.02 5.00 -2.33
C THR A 132 13.91 4.03 -2.75
N ILE A 133 12.86 4.55 -3.34
CA ILE A 133 11.83 3.73 -4.00
C ILE A 133 12.03 3.75 -5.51
N VAL A 134 11.70 2.64 -6.16
CA VAL A 134 11.61 2.52 -7.62
C VAL A 134 10.15 2.52 -8.02
N ILE A 135 9.78 3.45 -8.88
CA ILE A 135 8.44 3.52 -9.48
C ILE A 135 8.51 2.81 -10.82
N THR A 136 7.89 1.63 -10.94
CA THR A 136 7.92 0.82 -12.17
C THR A 136 6.84 1.22 -13.15
N HIS A 137 5.66 1.60 -12.63
CA HIS A 137 4.51 2.02 -13.42
C HIS A 137 3.84 3.24 -12.79
N LEU A 138 3.41 4.15 -13.63
CA LEU A 138 2.75 5.39 -13.21
C LEU A 138 1.63 5.79 -14.17
N GLN A 139 0.76 6.68 -13.72
CA GLN A 139 -0.36 7.16 -14.51
C GLN A 139 -0.54 8.66 -14.32
N PHE A 140 -0.43 9.41 -15.40
CA PHE A 140 -0.78 10.82 -15.46
C PHE A 140 -2.31 11.02 -15.52
N PRO A 141 -2.82 12.21 -15.15
CA PRO A 141 -4.24 12.51 -15.26
C PRO A 141 -4.77 12.26 -16.69
N ASN A 142 -5.89 11.54 -16.79
CA ASN A 142 -6.56 11.23 -18.06
C ASN A 142 -5.71 10.48 -19.10
N LYS A 143 -4.66 9.78 -18.66
CA LYS A 143 -3.80 8.98 -19.53
C LYS A 143 -3.78 7.51 -19.11
N ASN A 144 -3.30 6.66 -20.00
CA ASN A 144 -3.06 5.24 -19.70
C ASN A 144 -1.90 5.07 -18.72
N ILE A 145 -1.85 3.92 -18.07
CA ILE A 145 -0.70 3.51 -17.26
C ILE A 145 0.49 3.33 -18.19
N ILE A 146 1.63 3.87 -17.81
CA ILE A 146 2.88 3.75 -18.54
C ILE A 146 3.98 3.15 -17.67
N SER A 147 4.93 2.48 -18.31
CA SER A 147 6.12 1.99 -17.62
C SER A 147 7.08 3.14 -17.29
N SER A 148 7.99 2.88 -16.36
CA SER A 148 9.08 3.81 -16.05
C SER A 148 9.94 4.12 -17.27
N LYS A 149 10.15 3.14 -18.16
CA LYS A 149 10.87 3.32 -19.43
C LYS A 149 10.15 4.29 -20.38
N ASP A 150 8.83 4.18 -20.49
CA ASP A 150 8.03 5.10 -21.31
C ASP A 150 8.02 6.50 -20.70
N ALA A 151 8.01 6.58 -19.37
CA ALA A 151 8.15 7.85 -18.67
C ALA A 151 9.52 8.49 -18.91
N PHE A 152 10.60 7.70 -18.95
CA PHE A 152 11.92 8.20 -19.34
C PHE A 152 11.93 8.80 -20.74
N ASN A 153 11.31 8.14 -21.70
CA ASN A 153 11.29 8.60 -23.09
C ASN A 153 10.43 9.86 -23.29
N SER A 154 9.29 9.95 -22.59
CA SER A 154 8.27 10.98 -22.87
C SER A 154 8.19 12.09 -21.83
N TYR A 155 8.65 11.86 -20.59
CA TYR A 155 8.46 12.75 -19.44
C TYR A 155 9.74 12.99 -18.64
N LYS A 156 10.92 12.71 -19.22
CA LYS A 156 12.21 12.91 -18.52
C LYS A 156 12.35 14.31 -17.95
N GLU A 157 12.05 15.33 -18.74
CA GLU A 157 12.15 16.74 -18.31
C GLU A 157 11.13 17.14 -17.24
N PHE A 158 10.01 16.44 -17.16
CA PHE A 158 9.01 16.64 -16.11
C PHE A 158 9.59 16.27 -14.75
N PHE A 159 10.40 15.22 -14.65
CA PHE A 159 10.95 14.74 -13.38
C PHE A 159 12.31 15.36 -13.01
N ILE A 160 13.17 15.70 -13.98
CA ILE A 160 14.58 16.04 -13.72
C ILE A 160 14.87 17.55 -13.85
N LYS A 161 14.01 18.34 -14.45
CA LYS A 161 14.11 19.81 -14.50
C LYS A 161 13.16 20.42 -13.48
#